data_858a03d48c56f65f7f03c56fa5d4a1b4
#
_entry.id   858a03d48c56f65f7f03c56fa5d4a1b4
#
_cell.length_a   1.000
_cell.length_b   1.000
_cell.length_c   1.000
_cell.angle_alpha   90.00
_cell.angle_beta   90.00
_cell.angle_gamma   90.00
#
_symmetry.space_group_name_H-M   'P 1'
#
loop_
_entity.id
_entity.type
_entity.pdbx_description
1 polymer ?
#
loop_
_entity_poly.entity_id
_entity_poly.type
_entity_poly.pdbx_seq_one_letter_code
_entity_poly.pdbx_strand_id
1 'polypeptide(L)'
;HTKSPLTYQGTDIRMGAATYNDYNVSLTHYHRISDRFAFSTGGFYEHTGGFFENAARNNERIDKSNAGGGRFRGIYLPTPNLKVDMTLSYEYSDQGGYPYKYTGVTEGEETRPEYIGKIANNERSSYRRGLLNSGVNIEYQARTFILNAVTGYQNLNDRMFLDQDFTEKDIYTLEQKQRANTISEEIVFKSKPEKRWQWATGVSGFYQWLHTSGPVDFRQEGVKTVIESNVNKIFEGLAGPKMRMTANNSILGVGGSFDTPILNGAVFHQSTF
;
A
#
# COMPACT_ATOMS: atom_id res chain seq x y z
N HIS A 1 6.56 -20.51 -7.00
CA HIS A 1 5.38 -20.88 -7.80
C HIS A 1 4.25 -21.30 -6.86
N THR A 2 3.03 -20.78 -7.09
CA THR A 2 1.83 -21.24 -6.40
C THR A 2 1.43 -22.62 -6.96
N LYS A 3 0.98 -23.50 -6.06
CA LYS A 3 0.45 -24.81 -6.48
C LYS A 3 -0.75 -24.64 -7.41
N SER A 4 -0.88 -25.50 -8.40
CA SER A 4 -2.05 -25.50 -9.29
C SER A 4 -3.16 -26.38 -8.72
N PRO A 5 -4.40 -25.90 -8.60
CA PRO A 5 -5.51 -26.72 -8.15
C PRO A 5 -5.90 -27.82 -9.13
N LEU A 6 -5.40 -27.81 -10.37
CA LEU A 6 -5.58 -28.91 -11.32
C LEU A 6 -4.76 -30.14 -10.94
N THR A 7 -3.57 -29.93 -10.33
CA THR A 7 -2.59 -31.00 -10.07
C THR A 7 -2.41 -31.30 -8.60
N TYR A 8 -2.74 -30.36 -7.71
CA TYR A 8 -2.63 -30.51 -6.26
C TYR A 8 -4.00 -30.41 -5.61
N GLN A 9 -4.29 -31.36 -4.71
CA GLN A 9 -5.53 -31.43 -3.92
C GLN A 9 -5.18 -31.47 -2.44
N GLY A 10 -6.02 -30.88 -1.61
CA GLY A 10 -5.86 -30.90 -0.17
C GLY A 10 -5.84 -29.52 0.47
N THR A 11 -5.45 -29.48 1.72
CA THR A 11 -5.41 -28.24 2.52
C THR A 11 -4.02 -28.03 3.09
N ASP A 12 -3.44 -26.88 2.80
CA ASP A 12 -2.21 -26.43 3.41
C ASP A 12 -2.56 -25.51 4.59
N ILE A 13 -2.01 -25.82 5.76
CA ILE A 13 -2.11 -24.97 6.95
C ILE A 13 -0.69 -24.58 7.35
N ARG A 14 -0.48 -23.31 7.66
CA ARG A 14 0.78 -22.80 8.20
C ARG A 14 0.48 -21.97 9.43
N MET A 15 1.26 -22.15 10.46
CA MET A 15 1.19 -21.39 11.69
C MET A 15 2.60 -21.03 12.12
N GLY A 16 2.77 -19.83 12.63
CA GLY A 16 4.03 -19.34 13.16
C GLY A 16 3.78 -18.52 14.42
N ALA A 17 4.74 -18.56 15.33
CA ALA A 17 4.77 -17.70 16.51
C ALA A 17 6.22 -17.34 16.83
N ALA A 18 6.45 -16.10 17.26
CA ALA A 18 7.74 -15.59 17.64
C ALA A 18 7.65 -14.67 18.85
N THR A 19 8.78 -14.14 19.30
CA THR A 19 8.86 -13.14 20.36
C THR A 19 8.11 -11.87 19.97
N TYR A 20 7.86 -10.97 20.92
CA TYR A 20 7.13 -9.71 20.74
C TYR A 20 5.65 -9.89 20.36
N ASN A 21 5.05 -11.01 20.78
CA ASN A 21 3.65 -11.34 20.47
C ASN A 21 3.39 -11.38 18.96
N ASP A 22 4.34 -11.95 18.21
CA ASP A 22 4.23 -12.15 16.77
C ASP A 22 3.63 -13.52 16.50
N TYR A 23 2.56 -13.56 15.70
CA TYR A 23 1.94 -14.82 15.26
C TYR A 23 1.25 -14.67 13.91
N ASN A 24 1.28 -15.75 13.17
CA ASN A 24 0.60 -15.82 11.88
C ASN A 24 -0.09 -17.16 11.69
N VAL A 25 -1.15 -17.14 10.93
CA VAL A 25 -1.87 -18.33 10.49
C VAL A 25 -2.32 -18.16 9.05
N SER A 26 -2.14 -19.18 8.25
CA SER A 26 -2.70 -19.21 6.90
C SER A 26 -3.25 -20.60 6.57
N LEU A 27 -4.34 -20.60 5.80
CA LEU A 27 -4.99 -21.81 5.30
C LEU A 27 -5.25 -21.64 3.81
N THR A 28 -4.96 -22.67 3.02
CA THR A 28 -5.32 -22.70 1.60
C THR A 28 -5.83 -24.09 1.25
N HIS A 29 -7.04 -24.16 0.73
CA HIS A 29 -7.66 -25.38 0.24
C HIS A 29 -7.64 -25.42 -1.29
N TYR A 30 -7.31 -26.57 -1.85
CA TYR A 30 -7.23 -26.84 -3.28
C TYR A 30 -8.18 -27.97 -3.61
N HIS A 31 -9.06 -27.74 -4.56
CA HIS A 31 -10.08 -28.71 -4.95
C HIS A 31 -10.27 -28.74 -6.47
N ARG A 32 -10.30 -29.96 -7.01
CA ARG A 32 -10.62 -30.22 -8.41
C ARG A 32 -12.03 -30.79 -8.49
N ILE A 33 -12.97 -30.02 -9.04
CA ILE A 33 -14.37 -30.44 -9.16
C ILE A 33 -14.53 -31.40 -10.35
N SER A 34 -13.79 -31.14 -11.44
CA SER A 34 -13.86 -31.94 -12.66
C SER A 34 -12.56 -31.84 -13.43
N ASP A 35 -12.44 -32.59 -14.54
CA ASP A 35 -11.29 -32.47 -15.45
C ASP A 35 -11.18 -31.09 -16.12
N ARG A 36 -12.24 -30.29 -16.04
CA ARG A 36 -12.29 -28.97 -16.65
C ARG A 36 -12.31 -27.83 -15.68
N PHE A 37 -12.56 -28.08 -14.38
CA PHE A 37 -12.63 -27.00 -13.39
C PHE A 37 -12.02 -27.40 -12.06
N ALA A 38 -11.12 -26.54 -11.60
CA ALA A 38 -10.49 -26.63 -10.31
C ALA A 38 -10.33 -25.24 -9.68
N PHE A 39 -10.34 -25.17 -8.35
CA PHE A 39 -10.14 -23.91 -7.64
C PHE A 39 -9.24 -24.09 -6.42
N SER A 40 -8.69 -22.99 -5.96
CA SER A 40 -8.12 -22.87 -4.63
C SER A 40 -8.70 -21.65 -3.94
N THR A 41 -8.92 -21.76 -2.64
CA THR A 41 -9.34 -20.65 -1.78
C THR A 41 -8.57 -20.68 -0.50
N GLY A 42 -8.27 -19.53 0.06
CA GLY A 42 -7.52 -19.46 1.31
C GLY A 42 -7.56 -18.09 1.92
N GLY A 43 -7.10 -18.03 3.16
CA GLY A 43 -6.97 -16.80 3.92
C GLY A 43 -5.77 -16.84 4.85
N PHE A 44 -5.44 -15.70 5.37
CA PHE A 44 -4.36 -15.54 6.34
C PHE A 44 -4.71 -14.46 7.36
N TYR A 45 -4.06 -14.54 8.50
CA TYR A 45 -4.02 -13.49 9.51
C TYR A 45 -2.62 -13.43 10.10
N GLU A 46 -2.14 -12.21 10.32
CA GLU A 46 -0.83 -11.91 10.90
C GLU A 46 -0.99 -10.83 11.97
N HIS A 47 -0.30 -11.00 13.08
CA HIS A 47 -0.23 -10.04 14.17
C HIS A 47 1.20 -9.87 14.64
N THR A 48 1.62 -8.63 14.85
CA THR A 48 2.88 -8.27 15.50
C THR A 48 2.60 -7.32 16.65
N GLY A 49 3.06 -7.67 17.85
CA GLY A 49 2.87 -6.87 19.07
C GLY A 49 3.77 -5.63 19.15
N GLY A 50 4.64 -5.43 18.14
CA GLY A 50 5.54 -4.29 18.03
C GLY A 50 6.85 -4.49 18.78
N PHE A 51 7.85 -3.76 18.35
CA PHE A 51 9.23 -3.83 18.83
C PHE A 51 9.72 -2.50 19.40
N PHE A 52 9.32 -1.37 18.79
CA PHE A 52 9.80 -0.04 19.13
C PHE A 52 8.92 0.61 20.20
N GLU A 53 9.55 1.16 21.23
CA GLU A 53 8.88 1.80 22.37
C GLU A 53 8.97 3.32 22.26
N ASN A 54 7.88 4.01 22.63
CA ASN A 54 7.78 5.46 22.64
C ASN A 54 7.94 5.99 24.06
N ALA A 55 9.02 6.72 24.32
CA ALA A 55 9.37 7.22 25.63
C ALA A 55 8.41 8.30 26.15
N ALA A 56 7.80 9.10 25.28
CA ALA A 56 6.81 10.11 25.65
C ALA A 56 5.44 9.51 25.99
N ARG A 57 5.22 8.21 25.69
CA ARG A 57 3.93 7.52 25.84
C ARG A 57 4.03 6.26 26.68
N ASN A 58 4.68 6.40 27.85
CA ASN A 58 4.83 5.30 28.81
C ASN A 58 5.42 4.01 28.22
N ASN A 59 6.36 4.13 27.28
CA ASN A 59 6.99 3.03 26.56
C ASN A 59 5.97 2.15 25.81
N GLU A 60 4.89 2.74 25.32
CA GLU A 60 3.96 2.05 24.44
C GLU A 60 4.68 1.62 23.15
N ARG A 61 4.46 0.38 22.71
CA ARG A 61 4.96 -0.10 21.42
C ARG A 61 4.15 0.49 20.29
N ILE A 62 4.83 1.13 19.34
CA ILE A 62 4.20 1.95 18.30
C ILE A 62 4.02 1.23 16.96
N ASP A 63 4.78 0.19 16.70
CA ASP A 63 4.84 -0.55 15.44
C ASP A 63 3.99 -1.84 15.44
N LYS A 64 2.99 -1.92 16.31
CA LYS A 64 2.00 -3.02 16.29
C LYS A 64 1.32 -3.09 14.93
N SER A 65 1.13 -4.29 14.43
CA SER A 65 0.43 -4.48 13.17
C SER A 65 -0.53 -5.65 13.19
N ASN A 66 -1.60 -5.53 12.40
CA ASN A 66 -2.53 -6.59 12.08
C ASN A 66 -2.72 -6.61 10.57
N ALA A 67 -2.66 -7.77 9.97
CA ALA A 67 -3.01 -7.95 8.57
C ALA A 67 -3.83 -9.22 8.39
N GLY A 68 -4.76 -9.18 7.48
CA GLY A 68 -5.55 -10.34 7.14
C GLY A 68 -6.14 -10.23 5.75
N GLY A 69 -6.39 -11.36 5.13
CA GLY A 69 -6.88 -11.37 3.78
C GLY A 69 -7.35 -12.73 3.31
N GLY A 70 -7.93 -12.70 2.12
CA GLY A 70 -8.39 -13.90 1.43
C GLY A 70 -8.02 -13.89 -0.04
N ARG A 71 -7.94 -15.08 -0.61
CA ARG A 71 -7.66 -15.27 -2.03
C ARG A 71 -8.48 -16.40 -2.60
N PHE A 72 -8.83 -16.25 -3.86
CA PHE A 72 -9.47 -17.27 -4.68
C PHE A 72 -8.72 -17.37 -6.01
N ARG A 73 -8.57 -18.59 -6.52
CA ARG A 73 -8.12 -18.85 -7.89
C ARG A 73 -8.98 -19.95 -8.48
N GLY A 74 -9.55 -19.70 -9.66
CA GLY A 74 -10.31 -20.66 -10.44
C GLY A 74 -9.65 -20.92 -11.78
N ILE A 75 -9.49 -22.18 -12.16
CA ILE A 75 -8.98 -22.57 -13.47
C ILE A 75 -10.07 -23.34 -14.18
N TYR A 76 -10.45 -22.86 -15.37
CA TYR A 76 -11.46 -23.46 -16.21
C TYR A 76 -10.91 -23.80 -17.59
N LEU A 77 -11.15 -25.03 -18.04
CA LEU A 77 -10.73 -25.56 -19.33
C LEU A 77 -11.97 -25.87 -20.19
N PRO A 78 -12.57 -24.83 -20.82
CA PRO A 78 -13.78 -25.03 -21.66
C PRO A 78 -13.57 -26.04 -22.76
N THR A 79 -12.38 -25.98 -23.39
CA THR A 79 -11.94 -26.91 -24.43
C THR A 79 -10.49 -27.32 -24.18
N PRO A 80 -9.95 -28.36 -24.87
CA PRO A 80 -8.55 -28.73 -24.74
C PRO A 80 -7.56 -27.61 -25.13
N ASN A 81 -8.02 -26.64 -25.90
CA ASN A 81 -7.17 -25.54 -26.42
C ASN A 81 -7.41 -24.20 -25.71
N LEU A 82 -8.32 -24.13 -24.75
CA LEU A 82 -8.68 -22.89 -24.08
C LEU A 82 -8.59 -23.07 -22.56
N LYS A 83 -7.78 -22.23 -21.92
CA LYS A 83 -7.67 -22.13 -20.47
C LYS A 83 -8.04 -20.73 -20.02
N VAL A 84 -8.86 -20.64 -19.01
CA VAL A 84 -9.22 -19.42 -18.29
C VAL A 84 -8.75 -19.58 -16.84
N ASP A 85 -7.87 -18.71 -16.38
CA ASP A 85 -7.30 -18.71 -15.02
C ASP A 85 -7.66 -17.39 -14.34
N MET A 86 -8.56 -17.45 -13.37
CA MET A 86 -9.11 -16.30 -12.65
C MET A 86 -8.49 -16.21 -11.26
N THR A 87 -8.11 -15.02 -10.84
CA THR A 87 -7.60 -14.74 -9.50
C THR A 87 -8.38 -13.60 -8.87
N LEU A 88 -8.61 -13.69 -7.58
CA LEU A 88 -9.18 -12.63 -6.75
C LEU A 88 -8.50 -12.67 -5.39
N SER A 89 -8.04 -11.54 -4.90
CA SER A 89 -7.51 -11.43 -3.54
C SER A 89 -7.86 -10.09 -2.92
N TYR A 90 -8.11 -10.11 -1.64
CA TYR A 90 -8.28 -8.92 -0.82
C TYR A 90 -7.42 -9.03 0.43
N GLU A 91 -6.71 -7.96 0.75
CA GLU A 91 -5.90 -7.83 1.96
C GLU A 91 -6.26 -6.51 2.65
N TYR A 92 -6.38 -6.56 3.96
CA TYR A 92 -6.46 -5.40 4.81
C TYR A 92 -5.33 -5.43 5.83
N SER A 93 -4.64 -4.30 6.01
CA SER A 93 -3.61 -4.13 7.03
C SER A 93 -3.85 -2.85 7.84
N ASP A 94 -3.62 -2.94 9.16
CA ASP A 94 -3.61 -1.82 10.10
C ASP A 94 -2.28 -1.87 10.86
N GLN A 95 -1.42 -0.89 10.59
CA GLN A 95 -0.06 -0.83 11.11
C GLN A 95 0.10 0.47 11.91
N GLY A 96 0.70 0.36 13.08
CA GLY A 96 1.34 1.48 13.73
C GLY A 96 2.68 1.79 13.05
N GLY A 97 3.45 2.73 13.56
CA GLY A 97 4.76 2.87 13.00
C GLY A 97 5.41 4.22 13.09
N TYR A 98 6.35 4.40 12.15
CA TYR A 98 7.20 5.57 12.02
C TYR A 98 8.12 5.77 13.24
N PRO A 99 9.01 4.77 13.51
CA PRO A 99 9.89 4.77 14.68
C PRO A 99 11.11 5.69 14.49
N TYR A 100 10.87 6.98 14.28
CA TYR A 100 11.93 7.97 14.16
C TYR A 100 12.48 8.34 15.53
N LYS A 101 13.81 8.30 15.67
CA LYS A 101 14.50 8.66 16.90
C LYS A 101 14.96 10.12 16.84
N TYR A 102 14.75 10.82 17.93
CA TYR A 102 15.35 12.15 18.11
C TYR A 102 16.87 12.03 18.25
N THR A 103 17.61 12.70 17.40
CA THR A 103 19.09 12.60 17.35
C THR A 103 19.80 13.78 17.97
N GLY A 104 19.07 14.80 18.40
CA GLY A 104 19.61 16.05 18.94
C GLY A 104 19.14 17.26 18.12
N VAL A 105 19.70 18.41 18.39
CA VAL A 105 19.25 19.69 17.87
C VAL A 105 19.77 20.00 16.50
N THR A 106 18.91 20.54 15.63
CA THR A 106 19.30 21.37 14.51
C THR A 106 19.55 22.79 15.03
N GLU A 107 20.44 23.53 14.39
CA GLU A 107 20.83 24.88 14.80
C GLU A 107 19.63 25.79 15.06
N GLY A 108 19.53 26.34 16.29
CA GLY A 108 18.43 27.23 16.69
C GLY A 108 17.26 26.60 17.46
N GLU A 109 17.27 25.29 17.71
CA GLU A 109 16.24 24.61 18.49
C GLU A 109 16.67 24.30 19.93
N GLU A 110 15.71 24.12 20.83
CA GLU A 110 15.95 23.73 22.20
C GLU A 110 16.30 22.24 22.29
N THR A 111 17.46 21.92 22.90
CA THR A 111 17.87 20.53 23.13
C THR A 111 17.01 19.89 24.22
N ARG A 112 16.56 18.65 23.97
CA ARG A 112 15.85 17.80 24.93
C ARG A 112 16.64 16.53 25.20
N PRO A 113 17.60 16.60 26.13
CA PRO A 113 18.56 15.51 26.37
C PRO A 113 17.88 14.19 26.73
N GLU A 114 16.73 14.24 27.40
CA GLU A 114 15.95 13.07 27.84
C GLU A 114 15.39 12.23 26.70
N TYR A 115 15.23 12.82 25.51
CA TYR A 115 14.71 12.12 24.31
C TYR A 115 15.79 11.75 23.29
N ILE A 116 17.03 12.17 23.47
CA ILE A 116 18.11 11.80 22.54
C ILE A 116 18.22 10.27 22.41
N GLY A 117 18.17 9.78 21.18
CA GLY A 117 18.20 8.36 20.85
C GLY A 117 16.89 7.61 21.10
N LYS A 118 15.82 8.30 21.50
CA LYS A 118 14.50 7.74 21.78
C LYS A 118 13.46 8.21 20.76
N ILE A 119 12.39 7.44 20.66
CA ILE A 119 11.16 7.80 19.95
C ILE A 119 10.26 8.52 20.96
N ALA A 120 9.72 9.69 20.59
CA ALA A 120 9.00 10.54 21.53
C ALA A 120 7.81 11.29 20.93
N ASN A 121 7.13 10.71 19.94
CA ASN A 121 5.94 11.33 19.36
C ASN A 121 4.74 11.34 20.33
N ASN A 122 3.98 12.44 20.34
CA ASN A 122 2.80 12.62 21.20
C ASN A 122 1.57 11.88 20.62
N GLU A 123 1.44 11.79 19.28
CA GLU A 123 0.30 11.16 18.61
C GLU A 123 0.60 9.74 18.11
N ARG A 124 -0.45 8.93 17.96
CA ARG A 124 -0.33 7.57 17.38
C ARG A 124 -0.35 7.62 15.86
N SER A 125 0.81 7.49 15.26
CA SER A 125 0.90 7.30 13.82
C SER A 125 0.36 5.93 13.41
N SER A 126 -0.26 5.86 12.23
CA SER A 126 -0.81 4.62 11.70
C SER A 126 -0.84 4.62 10.17
N TYR A 127 -0.77 3.42 9.61
CA TYR A 127 -1.00 3.19 8.19
C TYR A 127 -2.02 2.06 8.01
N ARG A 128 -3.12 2.36 7.33
CA ARG A 128 -4.17 1.40 7.02
C ARG A 128 -4.30 1.25 5.52
N ARG A 129 -4.39 0.01 5.07
CA ARG A 129 -4.47 -0.28 3.64
C ARG A 129 -5.46 -1.39 3.37
N GLY A 130 -6.40 -1.16 2.46
CA GLY A 130 -7.20 -2.18 1.81
C GLY A 130 -6.74 -2.32 0.36
N LEU A 131 -6.40 -3.54 -0.07
CA LEU A 131 -5.91 -3.85 -1.40
C LEU A 131 -6.71 -5.00 -2.01
N LEU A 132 -7.49 -4.70 -3.04
CA LEU A 132 -8.19 -5.68 -3.86
C LEU A 132 -7.41 -5.88 -5.16
N ASN A 133 -7.11 -7.13 -5.50
CA ASN A 133 -6.57 -7.50 -6.81
C ASN A 133 -7.47 -8.54 -7.44
N SER A 134 -7.77 -8.38 -8.72
CA SER A 134 -8.40 -9.40 -9.55
C SER A 134 -7.69 -9.51 -10.89
N GLY A 135 -7.71 -10.71 -11.46
CA GLY A 135 -7.10 -10.95 -12.75
C GLY A 135 -7.76 -12.11 -13.47
N VAL A 136 -7.79 -11.99 -14.79
CA VAL A 136 -8.21 -13.06 -15.69
C VAL A 136 -7.12 -13.26 -16.73
N ASN A 137 -6.60 -14.46 -16.81
CA ASN A 137 -5.66 -14.87 -17.87
C ASN A 137 -6.35 -15.89 -18.77
N ILE A 138 -6.45 -15.56 -20.05
CA ILE A 138 -6.99 -16.42 -21.10
C ILE A 138 -5.85 -16.89 -21.96
N GLU A 139 -5.61 -18.19 -22.00
CA GLU A 139 -4.65 -18.82 -22.90
C GLU A 139 -5.39 -19.64 -23.94
N TYR A 140 -5.18 -19.32 -25.21
CA TYR A 140 -5.73 -20.05 -26.34
C TYR A 140 -4.61 -20.66 -27.20
N GLN A 141 -4.63 -21.98 -27.33
CA GLN A 141 -3.69 -22.79 -28.10
C GLN A 141 -4.21 -22.97 -29.51
N ALA A 142 -3.97 -22.01 -30.42
CA ALA A 142 -4.28 -22.16 -31.83
C ALA A 142 -3.36 -23.22 -32.51
N ARG A 143 -3.65 -23.58 -33.76
CA ARG A 143 -2.84 -24.56 -34.49
C ARG A 143 -1.39 -24.08 -34.71
N THR A 144 -1.18 -22.78 -34.93
CA THR A 144 0.11 -22.20 -35.34
C THR A 144 0.72 -21.25 -34.33
N PHE A 145 -0.06 -20.75 -33.38
CA PHE A 145 0.37 -19.78 -32.38
C PHE A 145 -0.32 -20.04 -31.05
N ILE A 146 0.15 -19.35 -30.02
CA ILE A 146 -0.47 -19.27 -28.71
C ILE A 146 -0.86 -17.81 -28.47
N LEU A 147 -2.10 -17.57 -28.06
CA LEU A 147 -2.59 -16.29 -27.59
C LEU A 147 -2.70 -16.30 -26.07
N ASN A 148 -2.11 -15.32 -25.40
CA ASN A 148 -2.37 -15.01 -24.01
C ASN A 148 -2.98 -13.61 -23.91
N ALA A 149 -4.07 -13.49 -23.18
CA ALA A 149 -4.67 -12.21 -22.82
C ALA A 149 -4.81 -12.14 -21.29
N VAL A 150 -4.27 -11.11 -20.68
CA VAL A 150 -4.28 -10.91 -19.22
C VAL A 150 -4.91 -9.58 -18.91
N THR A 151 -6.09 -9.63 -18.31
CA THR A 151 -6.78 -8.46 -17.78
C THR A 151 -6.60 -8.41 -16.27
N GLY A 152 -6.15 -7.28 -15.74
CA GLY A 152 -5.97 -7.04 -14.31
C GLY A 152 -6.80 -5.86 -13.82
N TYR A 153 -7.31 -5.95 -12.61
CA TYR A 153 -7.91 -4.84 -11.88
C TYR A 153 -7.37 -4.79 -10.45
N GLN A 154 -6.96 -3.61 -10.03
CA GLN A 154 -6.53 -3.34 -8.67
C GLN A 154 -7.29 -2.15 -8.10
N ASN A 155 -7.75 -2.27 -6.86
CA ASN A 155 -8.25 -1.16 -6.05
C ASN A 155 -7.43 -1.07 -4.78
N LEU A 156 -6.81 0.08 -4.58
CA LEU A 156 -6.07 0.46 -3.38
C LEU A 156 -6.83 1.56 -2.66
N ASN A 157 -7.08 1.36 -1.37
CA ASN A 157 -7.51 2.41 -0.46
C ASN A 157 -6.56 2.43 0.72
N ASP A 158 -5.86 3.53 0.92
CA ASP A 158 -5.00 3.66 2.08
C ASP A 158 -5.24 4.98 2.84
N ARG A 159 -4.80 4.96 4.07
CA ARG A 159 -4.83 6.09 4.98
C ARG A 159 -3.57 6.05 5.84
N MET A 160 -2.74 7.05 5.70
CA MET A 160 -1.60 7.31 6.56
C MET A 160 -1.97 8.46 7.51
N PHE A 161 -1.84 8.23 8.80
CA PHE A 161 -1.89 9.28 9.81
C PHE A 161 -0.53 9.36 10.49
N LEU A 162 0.07 10.52 10.51
CA LEU A 162 1.43 10.72 10.95
C LEU A 162 1.51 11.91 11.89
N ASP A 163 2.12 11.69 13.05
CA ASP A 163 2.69 12.74 13.87
C ASP A 163 3.95 13.25 13.15
N GLN A 164 3.80 14.35 12.42
CA GLN A 164 4.79 14.77 11.43
C GLN A 164 5.97 15.50 12.06
N ASP A 165 5.83 16.04 13.26
CA ASP A 165 6.94 16.68 13.98
C ASP A 165 7.81 15.66 14.74
N PHE A 166 7.33 14.41 14.92
CA PHE A 166 8.02 13.31 15.60
C PHE A 166 8.53 13.64 17.00
N THR A 167 7.86 14.59 17.69
CA THR A 167 8.24 15.04 19.03
C THR A 167 7.10 14.84 20.02
N GLU A 168 7.37 15.12 21.31
CA GLU A 168 6.34 15.13 22.34
C GLU A 168 5.46 16.39 22.33
N LYS A 169 5.76 17.36 21.45
CA LYS A 169 4.99 18.58 21.29
C LYS A 169 3.81 18.35 20.34
N ASP A 170 2.72 19.05 20.58
CA ASP A 170 1.53 19.00 19.74
C ASP A 170 1.60 20.09 18.66
N ILE A 171 2.49 19.91 17.66
CA ILE A 171 2.77 20.92 16.62
C ILE A 171 1.90 20.68 15.39
N TYR A 172 2.05 19.56 14.70
CA TYR A 172 1.22 19.27 13.52
C TYR A 172 1.18 17.78 13.19
N THR A 173 0.07 17.39 12.58
CA THR A 173 -0.15 16.04 12.07
C THR A 173 -0.43 16.08 10.56
N LEU A 174 -0.11 14.98 9.87
CA LEU A 174 -0.44 14.76 8.47
C LEU A 174 -1.42 13.60 8.36
N GLU A 175 -2.53 13.78 7.66
CA GLU A 175 -3.39 12.69 7.26
C GLU A 175 -3.42 12.60 5.73
N GLN A 176 -2.76 11.58 5.16
CA GLN A 176 -2.83 11.29 3.73
C GLN A 176 -3.81 10.14 3.48
N LYS A 177 -4.71 10.35 2.53
CA LYS A 177 -5.62 9.31 2.00
C LYS A 177 -5.40 9.17 0.52
N GLN A 178 -5.27 7.93 0.06
CA GLN A 178 -5.18 7.63 -1.36
C GLN A 178 -6.23 6.59 -1.75
N ARG A 179 -6.80 6.79 -2.90
CA ARG A 179 -7.66 5.82 -3.56
C ARG A 179 -7.22 5.67 -5.01
N ALA A 180 -6.66 4.52 -5.33
CA ALA A 180 -6.26 4.18 -6.68
C ALA A 180 -7.11 3.04 -7.24
N ASN A 181 -7.56 3.19 -8.48
CA ASN A 181 -8.16 2.12 -9.27
C ASN A 181 -7.32 1.98 -10.53
N THR A 182 -6.84 0.79 -10.80
CA THR A 182 -6.01 0.50 -11.97
C THR A 182 -6.64 -0.65 -12.75
N ILE A 183 -6.82 -0.47 -14.03
CA ILE A 183 -7.13 -1.53 -14.99
C ILE A 183 -5.94 -1.70 -15.92
N SER A 184 -5.54 -2.94 -16.16
CA SER A 184 -4.43 -3.28 -17.05
C SER A 184 -4.84 -4.37 -18.01
N GLU A 185 -4.25 -4.33 -19.21
CA GLU A 185 -4.45 -5.33 -20.24
C GLU A 185 -3.10 -5.66 -20.90
N GLU A 186 -2.84 -6.94 -21.13
CA GLU A 186 -1.72 -7.42 -21.94
C GLU A 186 -2.22 -8.51 -22.87
N ILE A 187 -1.95 -8.35 -24.16
CA ILE A 187 -2.28 -9.35 -25.19
C ILE A 187 -0.99 -9.75 -25.91
N VAL A 188 -0.66 -11.02 -25.85
CA VAL A 188 0.57 -11.59 -26.42
C VAL A 188 0.25 -12.74 -27.36
N PHE A 189 0.74 -12.62 -28.58
CA PHE A 189 0.81 -13.71 -29.53
C PHE A 189 2.23 -14.27 -29.55
N LYS A 190 2.39 -15.57 -29.49
CA LYS A 190 3.70 -16.23 -29.55
C LYS A 190 3.66 -17.49 -30.41
N SER A 191 4.79 -17.79 -31.04
CA SER A 191 4.96 -19.02 -31.78
C SER A 191 4.84 -20.26 -30.91
N LYS A 192 4.55 -21.39 -31.49
CA LYS A 192 4.65 -22.70 -30.82
C LYS A 192 6.12 -23.03 -30.52
N PRO A 193 6.42 -23.67 -29.35
CA PRO A 193 7.78 -23.94 -28.90
C PRO A 193 8.56 -24.92 -29.86
N GLU A 194 7.85 -25.74 -30.62
CA GLU A 194 8.46 -26.67 -31.60
C GLU A 194 8.90 -26.01 -32.91
N LYS A 195 8.63 -24.71 -33.09
CA LYS A 195 9.03 -24.00 -34.31
C LYS A 195 10.49 -23.56 -34.23
N ARG A 196 11.23 -23.66 -35.36
CA ARG A 196 12.61 -23.20 -35.46
C ARG A 196 12.71 -21.67 -35.25
N TRP A 197 11.83 -20.92 -35.88
CA TRP A 197 11.68 -19.49 -35.64
C TRP A 197 10.70 -19.27 -34.50
N GLN A 198 11.21 -18.79 -33.38
CA GLN A 198 10.41 -18.47 -32.20
C GLN A 198 10.22 -16.95 -32.08
N TRP A 199 9.01 -16.52 -31.87
CA TRP A 199 8.66 -15.11 -31.72
C TRP A 199 7.57 -14.90 -30.70
N ALA A 200 7.57 -13.70 -30.12
CA ALA A 200 6.50 -13.16 -29.29
C ALA A 200 6.25 -11.71 -29.69
N THR A 201 5.00 -11.36 -29.90
CA THR A 201 4.56 -10.00 -30.20
C THR A 201 3.37 -9.67 -29.32
N GLY A 202 3.36 -8.50 -28.75
CA GLY A 202 2.26 -8.12 -27.86
C GLY A 202 2.08 -6.63 -27.73
N VAL A 203 0.96 -6.31 -27.12
CA VAL A 203 0.60 -4.97 -26.67
C VAL A 203 0.26 -5.03 -25.20
N SER A 204 0.61 -4.00 -24.45
CA SER A 204 0.22 -3.86 -23.06
C SER A 204 -0.14 -2.42 -22.74
N GLY A 205 -0.96 -2.23 -21.73
CA GLY A 205 -1.29 -0.90 -21.23
C GLY A 205 -2.02 -0.96 -19.91
N PHE A 206 -2.06 0.17 -19.25
CA PHE A 206 -2.90 0.34 -18.08
C PHE A 206 -3.44 1.77 -17.99
N TYR A 207 -4.54 1.90 -17.29
CA TYR A 207 -5.08 3.17 -16.87
C TYR A 207 -5.31 3.16 -15.36
N GLN A 208 -4.83 4.21 -14.69
CA GLN A 208 -4.98 4.38 -13.25
C GLN A 208 -5.69 5.71 -12.95
N TRP A 209 -6.69 5.65 -12.07
CA TRP A 209 -7.31 6.80 -11.41
C TRP A 209 -6.76 6.87 -10.00
N LEU A 210 -5.95 7.86 -9.70
CA LEU A 210 -5.41 8.09 -8.36
C LEU A 210 -5.99 9.40 -7.81
N HIS A 211 -6.73 9.29 -6.72
CA HIS A 211 -7.16 10.42 -5.90
C HIS A 211 -6.32 10.46 -4.63
N THR A 212 -5.70 11.59 -4.35
CA THR A 212 -4.90 11.81 -3.14
C THR A 212 -5.44 13.03 -2.39
N SER A 213 -5.57 12.90 -1.10
CA SER A 213 -5.82 14.02 -0.18
C SER A 213 -4.79 13.96 0.95
N GLY A 214 -4.22 15.10 1.34
CA GLY A 214 -3.11 15.14 2.29
C GLY A 214 -3.06 16.45 3.07
N PRO A 215 -4.09 16.78 3.89
CA PRO A 215 -4.03 17.94 4.76
C PRO A 215 -3.00 17.76 5.86
N VAL A 216 -2.32 18.86 6.18
CA VAL A 216 -1.52 19.06 7.39
C VAL A 216 -2.36 19.85 8.37
N ASP A 217 -2.56 19.32 9.56
CA ASP A 217 -3.31 19.97 10.63
C ASP A 217 -2.34 20.52 11.67
N PHE A 218 -2.13 21.84 11.66
CA PHE A 218 -1.40 22.51 12.73
C PHE A 218 -2.24 22.53 13.99
N ARG A 219 -1.70 21.96 15.05
CA ARG A 219 -2.29 21.91 16.37
C ARG A 219 -2.10 23.23 17.09
N GLN A 220 -2.67 23.39 18.30
CA GLN A 220 -2.65 24.65 19.03
C GLN A 220 -1.23 25.21 19.24
N GLU A 221 -0.28 24.36 19.60
CA GLU A 221 1.13 24.78 19.77
C GLU A 221 1.74 25.16 18.43
N GLY A 222 1.53 24.38 17.39
CA GLY A 222 2.02 24.66 16.04
C GLY A 222 1.42 25.93 15.42
N VAL A 223 0.14 26.19 15.63
CA VAL A 223 -0.47 27.46 15.19
C VAL A 223 0.22 28.65 15.84
N LYS A 224 0.52 28.60 17.14
CA LYS A 224 1.21 29.69 17.85
C LYS A 224 2.67 29.83 17.46
N THR A 225 3.42 28.73 17.44
CA THR A 225 4.87 28.75 17.26
C THR A 225 5.29 28.86 15.81
N VAL A 226 4.60 28.18 14.90
CA VAL A 226 4.95 28.12 13.49
C VAL A 226 4.20 29.17 12.67
N ILE A 227 2.90 29.34 12.86
CA ILE A 227 2.10 30.23 12.01
C ILE A 227 2.08 31.65 12.57
N GLU A 228 1.53 31.84 13.75
CA GLU A 228 1.35 33.17 14.38
C GLU A 228 2.69 33.89 14.56
N SER A 229 3.71 33.20 15.11
CA SER A 229 5.03 33.76 15.35
C SER A 229 5.72 34.21 14.04
N ASN A 230 5.68 33.40 12.97
CA ASN A 230 6.32 33.76 11.71
C ASN A 230 5.60 34.88 10.98
N VAL A 231 4.26 34.89 10.98
CA VAL A 231 3.45 35.96 10.39
C VAL A 231 3.70 37.29 11.13
N ASN A 232 3.75 37.27 12.46
CA ASN A 232 4.03 38.46 13.23
C ASN A 232 5.44 39.03 13.02
N LYS A 233 6.45 38.16 12.88
CA LYS A 233 7.81 38.59 12.48
C LYS A 233 7.83 39.32 11.12
N ILE A 234 7.05 38.83 10.15
CA ILE A 234 6.90 39.50 8.86
C ILE A 234 6.26 40.88 9.03
N PHE A 235 5.19 40.98 9.81
CA PHE A 235 4.51 42.25 10.08
C PHE A 235 5.39 43.28 10.79
N GLU A 236 6.25 42.84 11.71
CA GLU A 236 7.22 43.69 12.39
C GLU A 236 8.26 44.30 11.45
N GLY A 237 8.58 43.60 10.34
CA GLY A 237 9.51 44.07 9.31
C GLY A 237 8.88 45.00 8.26
N LEU A 238 7.56 45.16 8.24
CA LEU A 238 6.87 46.01 7.27
C LEU A 238 6.82 47.46 7.74
N ALA A 239 7.01 48.43 6.80
CA ALA A 239 6.79 49.85 7.03
C ALA A 239 5.30 50.13 7.01
N GLY A 240 4.73 50.61 8.09
CA GLY A 240 3.30 50.95 8.18
C GLY A 240 2.69 50.75 9.57
N PRO A 241 1.35 50.75 9.67
CA PRO A 241 0.65 50.47 10.93
C PRO A 241 1.06 49.08 11.44
N LYS A 242 1.39 48.95 12.75
CA LYS A 242 1.71 47.69 13.37
C LYS A 242 0.47 46.80 13.39
N MET A 243 0.48 45.76 12.56
CA MET A 243 -0.50 44.67 12.56
C MET A 243 0.05 43.50 13.38
N ARG A 244 -0.85 42.75 14.01
CA ARG A 244 -0.52 41.51 14.69
C ARG A 244 -1.57 40.45 14.39
N MET A 245 -1.14 39.29 14.00
CA MET A 245 -2.00 38.10 13.90
C MET A 245 -2.16 37.46 15.26
N THR A 246 -3.38 37.10 15.62
CA THR A 246 -3.68 36.24 16.76
C THR A 246 -4.63 35.16 16.29
N ALA A 247 -4.22 33.90 16.40
CA ALA A 247 -5.04 32.78 16.00
C ALA A 247 -6.01 32.42 17.13
N ASN A 248 -7.30 32.44 16.83
CA ASN A 248 -8.35 32.06 17.76
C ASN A 248 -8.70 30.57 17.68
N ASN A 249 -8.28 29.86 16.64
CA ASN A 249 -8.57 28.47 16.44
C ASN A 249 -7.47 27.59 17.01
N SER A 250 -7.85 26.49 17.62
CA SER A 250 -6.93 25.51 18.17
C SER A 250 -6.28 24.61 17.09
N ILE A 251 -6.87 24.54 15.88
CA ILE A 251 -6.38 23.74 14.75
C ILE A 251 -6.52 24.55 13.48
N LEU A 252 -5.46 24.53 12.65
CA LEU A 252 -5.46 25.10 11.33
C LEU A 252 -5.09 24.01 10.30
N GLY A 253 -6.07 23.55 9.53
CA GLY A 253 -5.85 22.62 8.42
C GLY A 253 -5.34 23.34 7.17
N VAL A 254 -4.25 22.87 6.61
CA VAL A 254 -3.68 23.35 5.34
C VAL A 254 -3.48 22.15 4.42
N GLY A 255 -4.10 22.16 3.26
CA GLY A 255 -3.94 21.09 2.29
C GLY A 255 -5.06 21.07 1.26
N GLY A 256 -5.03 20.04 0.45
CA GLY A 256 -6.00 19.85 -0.61
C GLY A 256 -6.08 18.41 -1.07
N SER A 257 -6.88 18.19 -2.08
CA SER A 257 -6.97 16.93 -2.79
C SER A 257 -6.74 17.13 -4.27
N PHE A 258 -6.20 16.12 -4.93
CA PHE A 258 -5.91 16.16 -6.35
C PHE A 258 -6.07 14.79 -6.97
N ASP A 259 -6.41 14.79 -8.26
CA ASP A 259 -6.49 13.58 -9.08
C ASP A 259 -5.28 13.51 -10.02
N THR A 260 -4.68 12.33 -10.08
CA THR A 260 -3.53 12.06 -10.95
C THR A 260 -3.87 10.85 -11.83
N PRO A 261 -4.52 11.07 -13.00
CA PRO A 261 -4.74 9.99 -13.95
C PRO A 261 -3.42 9.63 -14.65
N ILE A 262 -3.16 8.32 -14.81
CA ILE A 262 -1.99 7.81 -15.50
C ILE A 262 -2.46 6.86 -16.58
N LEU A 263 -2.02 7.10 -17.82
CA LEU A 263 -2.21 6.21 -18.95
C LEU A 263 -0.84 5.76 -19.47
N ASN A 264 -0.68 4.47 -19.64
CA ASN A 264 0.52 3.87 -20.22
C ASN A 264 0.12 2.86 -21.31
N GLY A 265 0.95 2.76 -22.36
CA GLY A 265 0.79 1.76 -23.42
C GLY A 265 2.14 1.41 -24.04
N ALA A 266 2.30 0.15 -24.43
CA ALA A 266 3.50 -0.36 -25.07
C ALA A 266 3.16 -1.41 -26.12
N VAL A 267 4.00 -1.47 -27.16
CA VAL A 267 4.02 -2.54 -28.17
C VAL A 267 5.41 -3.16 -28.13
N PHE A 268 5.48 -4.46 -28.18
CA PHE A 268 6.75 -5.17 -28.11
C PHE A 268 6.82 -6.35 -29.08
N HIS A 269 8.01 -6.64 -29.53
CA HIS A 269 8.31 -7.81 -30.34
C HIS A 269 9.69 -8.37 -29.97
N GLN A 270 9.76 -9.70 -29.91
CA GLN A 270 11.00 -10.44 -29.76
C GLN A 270 10.97 -11.63 -30.70
N SER A 271 12.09 -11.91 -31.37
CA SER A 271 12.24 -13.12 -32.20
C SER A 271 13.64 -13.72 -32.06
N THR A 272 13.70 -15.05 -32.19
CA THR A 272 14.91 -15.87 -32.16
C THR A 272 14.82 -16.90 -33.23
N PHE A 273 15.93 -17.10 -33.99
CA PHE A 273 15.99 -18.03 -35.09
C PHE A 273 17.07 -19.10 -34.86
#